data_6da069697fab0ae5b96c8e0508ac2c9d
#
_entry.id   6da069697fab0ae5b96c8e0508ac2c9d
#
_cell.length_a   1.000
_cell.length_b   1.000
_cell.length_c   1.000
_cell.angle_alpha   90.00
_cell.angle_beta   90.00
_cell.angle_gamma   90.00
#
_symmetry.space_group_name_H-M   'P 1'
#
loop_
_entity.id
_entity.type
_entity.pdbx_description
1 polymer ?
#
loop_
_entity_poly.entity_id
_entity_poly.type
_entity_poly.pdbx_seq_one_letter_code
_entity_poly.pdbx_strand_id
1 'polypeptide(L)'
;MFDRFDRNINYLRISVTDRCNFRCTYCMPMEGVPSMHHEDILRYDEIIEVVNVALDFGINKVRITGGEPLVRKGVVSLVEMIAAIPEIRDLSMTTNGVLLERYARELKNAGLRRVNISLDTMDPVRYHDITRLGDISQVISGIEAAMSAGLEPVKLNCVIHDSPDEPDAQMVGEFGKRKGLEVRYIHEMDLDSGYFRRVIGGDGGNCPICNRLRLTSNGLVKPCLFSNSGYSVRELGPRNAIERAFQNKPECGSVNTTGEFYNLGG
;
A
#
# COMPACT_ATOMS: atom_id res chain seq x y z
N MET A 1 12.26 16.70 4.15
CA MET A 1 11.69 18.06 4.36
C MET A 1 10.62 18.01 5.43
N PHE A 2 10.52 19.05 6.31
CA PHE A 2 9.52 19.10 7.38
C PHE A 2 8.28 19.87 6.93
N ASP A 3 7.09 19.36 7.25
CA ASP A 3 5.84 20.06 7.00
C ASP A 3 5.54 21.09 8.11
N ARG A 4 4.41 21.81 8.00
CA ARG A 4 4.00 22.84 8.98
C ARG A 4 3.68 22.31 10.39
N PHE A 5 3.69 20.99 10.57
CA PHE A 5 3.49 20.30 11.86
C PHE A 5 4.74 19.59 12.33
N ASP A 6 5.92 19.98 11.82
CA ASP A 6 7.24 19.44 12.16
C ASP A 6 7.38 17.93 11.90
N ARG A 7 6.66 17.40 10.90
CA ARG A 7 6.76 16.00 10.48
C ARG A 7 7.73 15.89 9.31
N ASN A 8 8.72 15.01 9.42
CA ASN A 8 9.66 14.73 8.33
C ASN A 8 8.99 13.85 7.26
N ILE A 9 8.50 14.46 6.19
CA ILE A 9 7.84 13.76 5.08
C ILE A 9 8.90 13.16 4.17
N ASN A 10 9.09 11.84 4.26
CA ASN A 10 10.14 11.11 3.54
C ASN A 10 9.65 9.83 2.85
N TYR A 11 8.35 9.63 2.76
CA TYR A 11 7.76 8.37 2.31
C TYR A 11 6.66 8.59 1.28
N LEU A 12 6.84 8.02 0.07
CA LEU A 12 5.84 8.02 -0.99
C LEU A 12 5.23 6.62 -1.14
N ARG A 13 3.90 6.53 -1.06
CA ARG A 13 3.15 5.33 -1.44
C ARG A 13 2.62 5.52 -2.85
N ILE A 14 2.85 4.55 -3.73
CA ILE A 14 2.49 4.61 -5.14
C ILE A 14 1.49 3.50 -5.43
N SER A 15 0.25 3.88 -5.73
CA SER A 15 -0.72 2.97 -6.32
C SER A 15 -0.41 2.83 -7.81
N VAL A 16 -0.14 1.62 -8.24
CA VAL A 16 0.22 1.38 -9.65
C VAL A 16 -0.97 0.93 -10.49
N THR A 17 -2.08 0.59 -9.87
CA THR A 17 -3.30 0.13 -10.55
C THR A 17 -4.51 0.22 -9.63
N ASP A 18 -5.67 0.44 -10.19
CA ASP A 18 -6.99 0.33 -9.56
C ASP A 18 -7.52 -1.13 -9.53
N ARG A 19 -6.92 -2.02 -10.32
CA ARG A 19 -7.36 -3.42 -10.48
C ARG A 19 -6.86 -4.29 -9.35
N CYS A 20 -7.74 -5.22 -8.91
CA CYS A 20 -7.41 -6.25 -7.95
C CYS A 20 -8.00 -7.59 -8.40
N ASN A 21 -7.32 -8.68 -8.08
CA ASN A 21 -7.82 -10.04 -8.27
C ASN A 21 -8.74 -10.51 -7.14
N PHE A 22 -8.95 -9.68 -6.10
CA PHE A 22 -9.88 -9.90 -4.99
C PHE A 22 -11.01 -8.88 -4.96
N ARG A 23 -12.04 -9.17 -4.14
CA ARG A 23 -13.21 -8.33 -3.87
C ARG A 23 -13.49 -8.30 -2.37
N CYS A 24 -12.45 -7.97 -1.55
CA CYS A 24 -12.57 -7.99 -0.10
C CYS A 24 -13.74 -7.13 0.37
N THR A 25 -14.49 -7.64 1.34
CA THR A 25 -15.76 -7.08 1.82
C THR A 25 -15.64 -5.63 2.30
N TYR A 26 -14.52 -5.30 2.93
CA TYR A 26 -14.22 -3.96 3.47
C TYR A 26 -13.53 -3.01 2.47
N CYS A 27 -13.19 -3.50 1.26
CA CYS A 27 -12.37 -2.72 0.31
C CYS A 27 -13.10 -2.41 -0.98
N MET A 28 -13.88 -3.37 -1.50
CA MET A 28 -14.41 -3.29 -2.85
C MET A 28 -15.80 -3.96 -2.93
N PRO A 29 -16.78 -3.37 -3.63
CA PRO A 29 -18.06 -4.00 -3.85
C PRO A 29 -17.90 -5.32 -4.64
N MET A 30 -18.89 -6.20 -4.57
CA MET A 30 -18.84 -7.53 -5.21
C MET A 30 -18.69 -7.44 -6.74
N GLU A 31 -19.32 -6.45 -7.34
CA GLU A 31 -19.26 -6.16 -8.78
C GLU A 31 -17.88 -5.61 -9.20
N GLY A 32 -17.06 -5.25 -8.23
CA GLY A 32 -15.80 -4.52 -8.45
C GLY A 32 -16.04 -3.02 -8.59
N VAL A 33 -15.02 -2.33 -9.00
CA VAL A 33 -15.07 -0.89 -9.31
C VAL A 33 -14.94 -0.69 -10.81
N PRO A 34 -15.52 0.38 -11.38
CA PRO A 34 -15.31 0.72 -12.78
C PRO A 34 -13.81 0.83 -13.06
N SER A 35 -13.32 0.05 -14.01
CA SER A 35 -11.90 0.11 -14.40
C SER A 35 -11.60 1.45 -15.04
N MET A 36 -10.53 2.08 -14.60
CA MET A 36 -9.98 3.26 -15.31
C MET A 36 -9.56 2.87 -16.73
N HIS A 37 -9.67 3.80 -17.68
CA HIS A 37 -9.09 3.60 -18.99
C HIS A 37 -7.58 3.48 -18.88
N HIS A 38 -6.97 2.71 -19.78
CA HIS A 38 -5.52 2.47 -19.72
C HIS A 38 -4.72 3.77 -19.87
N GLU A 39 -5.21 4.72 -20.62
CA GLU A 39 -4.62 6.05 -20.82
C GLU A 39 -4.66 6.94 -19.56
N ASP A 40 -5.60 6.70 -18.66
CA ASP A 40 -5.69 7.44 -17.40
C ASP A 40 -4.66 6.94 -16.37
N ILE A 41 -4.24 5.68 -16.49
CA ILE A 41 -3.24 5.09 -15.59
C ILE A 41 -1.84 5.63 -15.92
N LEU A 42 -1.09 6.09 -14.92
CA LEU A 42 0.29 6.52 -15.11
C LEU A 42 1.15 5.41 -15.72
N ARG A 43 1.93 5.75 -16.74
CA ARG A 43 2.98 4.86 -17.25
C ARG A 43 4.15 4.80 -16.26
N TYR A 44 5.01 3.83 -16.41
CA TYR A 44 6.15 3.65 -15.49
C TYR A 44 7.17 4.79 -15.59
N ASP A 45 7.39 5.33 -16.80
CA ASP A 45 8.22 6.52 -16.99
C ASP A 45 7.67 7.75 -16.25
N GLU A 46 6.35 7.98 -16.28
CA GLU A 46 5.71 9.06 -15.51
C GLU A 46 5.88 8.85 -14.00
N ILE A 47 5.75 7.60 -13.52
CA ILE A 47 5.97 7.27 -12.10
C ILE A 47 7.42 7.56 -11.70
N ILE A 48 8.40 7.19 -12.53
CA ILE A 48 9.82 7.45 -12.26
C ILE A 48 10.12 8.95 -12.25
N GLU A 49 9.51 9.72 -13.13
CA GLU A 49 9.63 11.18 -13.11
C GLU A 49 9.13 11.75 -11.77
N VAL A 50 7.97 11.30 -11.30
CA VAL A 50 7.43 11.70 -9.98
C VAL A 50 8.38 11.29 -8.85
N VAL A 51 8.95 10.07 -8.88
CA VAL A 51 9.90 9.60 -7.85
C VAL A 51 11.16 10.46 -7.85
N ASN A 52 11.74 10.76 -9.03
CA ASN A 52 12.93 11.60 -9.13
C ASN A 52 12.69 12.99 -8.56
N VAL A 53 11.57 13.63 -8.91
CA VAL A 53 11.22 14.94 -8.34
C VAL A 53 10.98 14.86 -6.83
N ALA A 54 10.41 13.76 -6.32
CA ALA A 54 10.15 13.58 -4.91
C ALA A 54 11.43 13.51 -4.06
N LEU A 55 12.58 13.13 -4.64
CA LEU A 55 13.89 13.17 -3.96
C LEU A 55 14.25 14.57 -3.50
N ASP A 56 13.95 15.61 -4.29
CA ASP A 56 14.22 17.02 -3.95
C ASP A 56 13.44 17.46 -2.69
N PHE A 57 12.34 16.77 -2.39
CA PHE A 57 11.54 16.98 -1.17
C PHE A 57 11.98 16.08 -0.01
N GLY A 58 13.06 15.31 -0.16
CA GLY A 58 13.63 14.44 0.87
C GLY A 58 12.93 13.08 0.98
N ILE A 59 12.11 12.70 0.00
CA ILE A 59 11.50 11.36 -0.05
C ILE A 59 12.59 10.35 -0.43
N ASN A 60 12.78 9.36 0.43
CA ASN A 60 13.77 8.28 0.25
C ASN A 60 13.21 6.90 0.57
N LYS A 61 11.90 6.82 0.80
CA LYS A 61 11.17 5.56 1.00
C LYS A 61 10.04 5.48 0.01
N VAL A 62 9.93 4.34 -0.68
CA VAL A 62 8.87 4.08 -1.64
C VAL A 62 8.15 2.79 -1.28
N ARG A 63 6.83 2.81 -1.38
CA ARG A 63 6.03 1.59 -1.30
C ARG A 63 5.12 1.48 -2.51
N ILE A 64 5.28 0.40 -3.25
CA ILE A 64 4.41 0.05 -4.35
C ILE A 64 3.17 -0.64 -3.77
N THR A 65 2.00 -0.22 -4.24
CA THR A 65 0.69 -0.73 -3.86
C THR A 65 -0.27 -0.56 -5.04
N GLY A 66 -1.57 -0.64 -4.80
CA GLY A 66 -2.59 -0.48 -5.84
C GLY A 66 -3.92 -1.01 -5.32
N GLY A 67 -4.73 -1.55 -6.21
CA GLY A 67 -5.60 -2.65 -5.89
C GLY A 67 -4.70 -3.84 -5.52
N GLU A 68 -4.25 -4.60 -6.51
CA GLU A 68 -3.15 -5.55 -6.31
C GLU A 68 -2.00 -5.23 -7.28
N PRO A 69 -0.82 -4.82 -6.80
CA PRO A 69 0.26 -4.38 -7.68
C PRO A 69 0.77 -5.48 -8.62
N LEU A 70 0.73 -6.74 -8.19
CA LEU A 70 1.23 -7.88 -8.97
C LEU A 70 0.36 -8.26 -10.17
N VAL A 71 -0.87 -7.72 -10.27
CA VAL A 71 -1.69 -7.91 -11.49
C VAL A 71 -1.28 -6.95 -12.61
N ARG A 72 -0.54 -5.87 -12.30
CA ARG A 72 -0.07 -4.93 -13.30
C ARG A 72 1.10 -5.52 -14.08
N LYS A 73 0.91 -5.70 -15.40
CA LYS A 73 1.97 -6.21 -16.29
C LYS A 73 3.24 -5.36 -16.21
N GLY A 74 4.38 -6.02 -16.04
CA GLY A 74 5.68 -5.35 -16.01
C GLY A 74 6.03 -4.67 -14.68
N VAL A 75 5.30 -4.92 -13.59
CA VAL A 75 5.58 -4.30 -12.28
C VAL A 75 6.99 -4.60 -11.76
N VAL A 76 7.58 -5.74 -12.13
CA VAL A 76 8.97 -6.07 -11.80
C VAL A 76 9.94 -5.06 -12.41
N SER A 77 9.70 -4.64 -13.67
CA SER A 77 10.52 -3.59 -14.31
C SER A 77 10.40 -2.24 -13.59
N LEU A 78 9.21 -1.89 -13.10
CA LEU A 78 9.06 -0.67 -12.27
C LEU A 78 9.87 -0.78 -10.96
N VAL A 79 9.85 -1.95 -10.31
CA VAL A 79 10.67 -2.19 -9.11
C VAL A 79 12.15 -1.98 -9.43
N GLU A 80 12.64 -2.54 -10.54
CA GLU A 80 14.03 -2.38 -10.99
C GLU A 80 14.38 -0.92 -11.26
N MET A 81 13.51 -0.19 -11.97
CA MET A 81 13.71 1.24 -12.26
C MET A 81 13.80 2.08 -10.98
N ILE A 82 12.93 1.83 -9.98
CA ILE A 82 12.97 2.55 -8.69
C ILE A 82 14.19 2.14 -7.87
N ALA A 83 14.53 0.84 -7.85
CA ALA A 83 15.69 0.32 -7.10
C ALA A 83 17.02 0.84 -7.66
N ALA A 84 17.08 1.19 -8.94
CA ALA A 84 18.24 1.80 -9.57
C ALA A 84 18.52 3.25 -9.12
N ILE A 85 17.58 3.90 -8.40
CA ILE A 85 17.74 5.25 -7.86
C ILE A 85 18.49 5.17 -6.51
N PRO A 86 19.74 5.64 -6.40
CA PRO A 86 20.57 5.41 -5.21
C PRO A 86 20.03 6.05 -3.93
N GLU A 87 19.27 7.15 -4.05
CA GLU A 87 18.68 7.88 -2.94
C GLU A 87 17.49 7.14 -2.30
N ILE A 88 16.89 6.18 -3.01
CA ILE A 88 15.80 5.35 -2.47
C ILE A 88 16.37 4.27 -1.55
N ARG A 89 16.30 4.53 -0.25
CA ARG A 89 16.86 3.66 0.80
C ARG A 89 15.94 2.51 1.23
N ASP A 90 14.64 2.64 1.00
CA ASP A 90 13.65 1.63 1.39
C ASP A 90 12.59 1.49 0.28
N LEU A 91 12.68 0.39 -0.47
CA LEU A 91 11.69 0.00 -1.48
C LEU A 91 10.92 -1.22 -0.99
N SER A 92 9.62 -1.09 -0.87
CA SER A 92 8.74 -2.14 -0.36
C SER A 92 7.45 -2.26 -1.18
N MET A 93 6.74 -3.36 -1.01
CA MET A 93 5.44 -3.60 -1.66
C MET A 93 4.40 -4.03 -0.63
N THR A 94 3.15 -3.63 -0.83
CA THR A 94 1.98 -4.22 -0.15
C THR A 94 1.21 -5.02 -1.18
N THR A 95 0.87 -6.26 -0.87
CA THR A 95 0.23 -7.21 -1.78
C THR A 95 -0.71 -8.14 -1.00
N ASN A 96 -1.68 -8.73 -1.67
CA ASN A 96 -2.49 -9.81 -1.11
C ASN A 96 -1.76 -11.17 -1.07
N GLY A 97 -0.59 -11.26 -1.66
CA GLY A 97 0.31 -12.41 -1.55
C GLY A 97 0.10 -13.52 -2.58
N VAL A 98 -1.05 -13.61 -3.23
CA VAL A 98 -1.40 -14.73 -4.13
C VAL A 98 -0.39 -14.92 -5.27
N LEU A 99 0.10 -13.84 -5.84
CA LEU A 99 1.02 -13.91 -6.98
C LEU A 99 2.50 -13.92 -6.55
N LEU A 100 2.80 -13.87 -5.24
CA LEU A 100 4.19 -13.86 -4.76
C LEU A 100 4.94 -15.15 -5.06
N GLU A 101 4.29 -16.31 -5.03
CA GLU A 101 4.93 -17.57 -5.40
C GLU A 101 5.60 -17.47 -6.78
N ARG A 102 4.94 -16.81 -7.71
CA ARG A 102 5.46 -16.59 -9.06
C ARG A 102 6.55 -15.51 -9.13
N TYR A 103 6.39 -14.41 -8.39
CA TYR A 103 7.17 -13.19 -8.60
C TYR A 103 8.24 -12.91 -7.55
N ALA A 104 8.24 -13.60 -6.38
CA ALA A 104 9.10 -13.24 -5.26
C ALA A 104 10.58 -13.17 -5.62
N ARG A 105 11.10 -14.14 -6.36
CA ARG A 105 12.50 -14.19 -6.80
C ARG A 105 12.84 -13.06 -7.77
N GLU A 106 11.96 -12.80 -8.75
CA GLU A 106 12.16 -11.73 -9.72
C GLU A 106 12.13 -10.37 -9.05
N LEU A 107 11.19 -10.14 -8.12
CA LEU A 107 11.08 -8.90 -7.32
C LEU A 107 12.33 -8.67 -6.47
N LYS A 108 12.86 -9.73 -5.85
CA LYS A 108 14.10 -9.64 -5.08
C LYS A 108 15.29 -9.26 -5.96
N ASN A 109 15.42 -9.92 -7.11
CA ASN A 109 16.49 -9.62 -8.08
C ASN A 109 16.38 -8.20 -8.64
N ALA A 110 15.15 -7.70 -8.83
CA ALA A 110 14.88 -6.34 -9.24
C ALA A 110 15.14 -5.28 -8.13
N GLY A 111 15.52 -5.69 -6.91
CA GLY A 111 15.90 -4.80 -5.83
C GLY A 111 14.80 -4.52 -4.82
N LEU A 112 13.64 -5.20 -4.87
CA LEU A 112 12.65 -5.11 -3.81
C LEU A 112 13.25 -5.64 -2.50
N ARG A 113 13.12 -4.84 -1.41
CA ARG A 113 13.70 -5.23 -0.13
C ARG A 113 12.79 -6.12 0.69
N ARG A 114 11.52 -5.75 0.81
CA ARG A 114 10.56 -6.38 1.71
C ARG A 114 9.13 -6.26 1.23
N VAL A 115 8.27 -7.12 1.77
CA VAL A 115 6.84 -7.13 1.47
C VAL A 115 5.99 -7.04 2.72
N ASN A 116 4.82 -6.42 2.57
CA ASN A 116 3.71 -6.51 3.51
C ASN A 116 2.59 -7.31 2.83
N ILE A 117 2.14 -8.36 3.46
CA ILE A 117 1.12 -9.27 2.90
C ILE A 117 -0.15 -9.12 3.72
N SER A 118 -1.28 -8.90 3.07
CA SER A 118 -2.59 -8.83 3.72
C SER A 118 -3.08 -10.25 4.01
N LEU A 119 -3.41 -10.54 5.29
CA LEU A 119 -3.91 -11.83 5.74
C LEU A 119 -4.75 -11.62 7.00
N ASP A 120 -6.07 -11.76 6.88
CA ASP A 120 -7.01 -11.39 7.92
C ASP A 120 -7.47 -12.57 8.78
N THR A 121 -7.31 -13.80 8.30
CA THR A 121 -7.64 -15.04 9.00
C THR A 121 -6.78 -16.20 8.51
N MET A 122 -6.68 -17.26 9.31
CA MET A 122 -6.07 -18.54 8.90
C MET A 122 -7.13 -19.61 8.58
N ASP A 123 -8.42 -19.32 8.76
CA ASP A 123 -9.52 -20.20 8.40
C ASP A 123 -9.82 -20.08 6.88
N PRO A 124 -9.75 -21.18 6.10
CA PRO A 124 -9.96 -21.12 4.65
C PRO A 124 -11.35 -20.65 4.22
N VAL A 125 -12.38 -21.01 4.97
CA VAL A 125 -13.77 -20.62 4.67
C VAL A 125 -13.93 -19.13 4.93
N ARG A 126 -13.52 -18.67 6.12
CA ARG A 126 -13.52 -17.25 6.48
C ARG A 126 -12.70 -16.42 5.51
N TYR A 127 -11.52 -16.92 5.11
CA TYR A 127 -10.67 -16.23 4.12
C TYR A 127 -11.37 -16.05 2.79
N HIS A 128 -12.06 -17.11 2.30
CA HIS A 128 -12.85 -17.02 1.08
C HIS A 128 -14.01 -16.01 1.23
N ASP A 129 -14.72 -16.04 2.35
CA ASP A 129 -15.83 -15.13 2.63
C ASP A 129 -15.38 -13.66 2.65
N ILE A 130 -14.24 -13.35 3.31
CA ILE A 130 -13.69 -12.01 3.39
C ILE A 130 -13.22 -11.52 2.01
N THR A 131 -12.45 -12.35 1.30
CA THR A 131 -11.84 -11.97 0.02
C THR A 131 -12.74 -12.19 -1.19
N ARG A 132 -13.79 -13.01 -1.03
CA ARG A 132 -14.79 -13.48 -2.04
C ARG A 132 -14.22 -14.32 -3.18
N LEU A 133 -12.94 -14.18 -3.50
CA LEU A 133 -12.28 -14.86 -4.63
C LEU A 133 -10.97 -15.55 -4.24
N GLY A 134 -10.57 -15.46 -2.97
CA GLY A 134 -9.26 -15.91 -2.53
C GLY A 134 -9.24 -17.36 -2.08
N ASP A 135 -8.07 -17.97 -2.28
CA ASP A 135 -7.67 -19.23 -1.69
C ASP A 135 -6.45 -18.98 -0.79
N ILE A 136 -6.59 -19.26 0.50
CA ILE A 136 -5.54 -19.01 1.50
C ILE A 136 -4.27 -19.82 1.22
N SER A 137 -4.38 -20.99 0.61
CA SER A 137 -3.23 -21.84 0.28
C SER A 137 -2.24 -21.10 -0.65
N GLN A 138 -2.74 -20.32 -1.60
CA GLN A 138 -1.92 -19.51 -2.50
C GLN A 138 -1.18 -18.40 -1.76
N VAL A 139 -1.80 -17.80 -0.74
CA VAL A 139 -1.15 -16.76 0.07
C VAL A 139 -0.06 -17.36 0.94
N ILE A 140 -0.31 -18.54 1.54
CA ILE A 140 0.70 -19.25 2.32
C ILE A 140 1.91 -19.60 1.44
N SER A 141 1.69 -20.14 0.25
CA SER A 141 2.76 -20.39 -0.75
C SER A 141 3.51 -19.10 -1.09
N GLY A 142 2.78 -17.99 -1.27
CA GLY A 142 3.36 -16.67 -1.52
C GLY A 142 4.22 -16.15 -0.37
N ILE A 143 3.80 -16.35 0.88
CA ILE A 143 4.58 -16.00 2.08
C ILE A 143 5.89 -16.81 2.11
N GLU A 144 5.82 -18.12 1.89
CA GLU A 144 6.97 -19.01 1.88
C GLU A 144 7.95 -18.66 0.75
N ALA A 145 7.43 -18.32 -0.43
CA ALA A 145 8.24 -17.85 -1.56
C ALA A 145 8.93 -16.52 -1.24
N ALA A 146 8.24 -15.57 -0.60
CA ALA A 146 8.82 -14.30 -0.20
C ALA A 146 9.96 -14.46 0.81
N MET A 147 9.76 -15.32 1.83
CA MET A 147 10.80 -15.67 2.81
C MET A 147 12.00 -16.35 2.13
N SER A 148 11.74 -17.34 1.29
CA SER A 148 12.79 -18.09 0.56
C SER A 148 13.59 -17.22 -0.41
N ALA A 149 12.95 -16.19 -0.97
CA ALA A 149 13.61 -15.20 -1.83
C ALA A 149 14.39 -14.13 -1.04
N GLY A 150 14.24 -14.06 0.29
CA GLY A 150 14.88 -13.06 1.13
C GLY A 150 14.25 -11.66 1.02
N LEU A 151 12.94 -11.57 0.77
CA LEU A 151 12.16 -10.31 0.81
C LEU A 151 11.85 -9.93 2.26
N GLU A 152 12.88 -9.66 3.05
CA GLU A 152 12.78 -9.49 4.50
C GLU A 152 12.83 -8.01 4.93
N PRO A 153 12.15 -7.68 6.06
CA PRO A 153 11.21 -8.53 6.80
C PRO A 153 9.87 -8.69 6.06
N VAL A 154 9.35 -9.93 6.00
CA VAL A 154 7.96 -10.16 5.62
C VAL A 154 7.07 -9.74 6.77
N LYS A 155 6.08 -8.89 6.50
CA LYS A 155 5.11 -8.42 7.50
C LYS A 155 3.70 -8.82 7.10
N LEU A 156 2.93 -9.30 8.04
CA LEU A 156 1.51 -9.56 7.84
C LEU A 156 0.70 -8.35 8.29
N ASN A 157 -0.23 -7.91 7.47
CA ASN A 157 -1.25 -6.93 7.83
C ASN A 157 -2.57 -7.67 8.02
N CYS A 158 -3.13 -7.61 9.22
CA CYS A 158 -4.38 -8.24 9.59
C CYS A 158 -5.40 -7.15 9.95
N VAL A 159 -6.53 -7.13 9.26
CA VAL A 159 -7.64 -6.22 9.59
C VAL A 159 -8.40 -6.79 10.79
N ILE A 160 -8.69 -5.93 11.75
CA ILE A 160 -9.43 -6.22 12.99
C ILE A 160 -10.55 -5.19 13.17
N HIS A 161 -11.62 -5.57 13.87
CA HIS A 161 -12.68 -4.65 14.24
C HIS A 161 -12.33 -3.90 15.54
N ASP A 162 -12.03 -4.61 16.62
CA ASP A 162 -11.81 -4.02 17.95
C ASP A 162 -10.42 -4.28 18.50
N SER A 163 -9.95 -5.52 18.54
CA SER A 163 -8.68 -5.86 19.16
C SER A 163 -7.99 -7.08 18.52
N PRO A 164 -6.68 -7.26 18.75
CA PRO A 164 -5.96 -8.47 18.36
C PRO A 164 -6.44 -9.76 19.03
N ASP A 165 -7.35 -9.67 20.01
CA ASP A 165 -7.91 -10.81 20.71
C ASP A 165 -9.05 -11.48 19.95
N GLU A 166 -9.45 -10.92 18.81
CA GLU A 166 -10.40 -11.55 17.91
C GLU A 166 -9.87 -12.91 17.40
N PRO A 167 -10.73 -13.93 17.26
CA PRO A 167 -10.28 -15.28 16.90
C PRO A 167 -9.44 -15.34 15.62
N ASP A 168 -9.85 -14.63 14.58
CA ASP A 168 -9.12 -14.56 13.30
C ASP A 168 -7.74 -13.90 13.49
N ALA A 169 -7.68 -12.81 14.23
CA ALA A 169 -6.46 -12.07 14.51
C ALA A 169 -5.48 -12.89 15.36
N GLN A 170 -5.97 -13.63 16.35
CA GLN A 170 -5.17 -14.56 17.16
C GLN A 170 -4.55 -15.65 16.29
N MET A 171 -5.32 -16.28 15.39
CA MET A 171 -4.80 -17.30 14.47
C MET A 171 -3.69 -16.75 13.57
N VAL A 172 -3.84 -15.54 13.03
CA VAL A 172 -2.80 -14.86 12.24
C VAL A 172 -1.59 -14.53 13.10
N GLY A 173 -1.79 -14.08 14.34
CA GLY A 173 -0.73 -13.81 15.31
C GLY A 173 0.10 -15.05 15.63
N GLU A 174 -0.55 -16.18 15.91
CA GLU A 174 0.12 -17.46 16.15
C GLU A 174 0.86 -17.97 14.92
N PHE A 175 0.26 -17.85 13.74
CA PHE A 175 0.94 -18.17 12.47
C PHE A 175 2.19 -17.31 12.28
N GLY A 176 2.08 -16.00 12.45
CA GLY A 176 3.20 -15.06 12.39
C GLY A 176 4.31 -15.44 13.36
N LYS A 177 3.97 -15.73 14.62
CA LYS A 177 4.93 -16.15 15.65
C LYS A 177 5.67 -17.45 15.26
N ARG A 178 4.95 -18.47 14.77
CA ARG A 178 5.56 -19.74 14.32
C ARG A 178 6.52 -19.57 13.17
N LYS A 179 6.24 -18.62 12.26
CA LYS A 179 7.05 -18.33 11.06
C LYS A 179 8.10 -17.24 11.28
N GLY A 180 8.16 -16.61 12.46
CA GLY A 180 9.08 -15.49 12.73
C GLY A 180 8.71 -14.20 11.99
N LEU A 181 7.42 -13.97 11.70
CA LEU A 181 6.91 -12.83 10.94
C LEU A 181 6.34 -11.76 11.87
N GLU A 182 6.53 -10.49 11.50
CA GLU A 182 5.86 -9.37 12.19
C GLU A 182 4.40 -9.30 11.76
N VAL A 183 3.47 -9.26 12.73
CA VAL A 183 2.04 -9.03 12.47
C VAL A 183 1.67 -7.60 12.87
N ARG A 184 0.91 -6.94 12.01
CA ARG A 184 0.33 -5.62 12.25
C ARG A 184 -1.17 -5.72 12.21
N TYR A 185 -1.81 -5.25 13.27
CA TYR A 185 -3.26 -5.24 13.34
C TYR A 185 -3.77 -3.86 12.99
N ILE A 186 -4.60 -3.81 11.96
CA ILE A 186 -5.13 -2.59 11.36
C ILE A 186 -6.63 -2.58 11.64
N HIS A 187 -7.10 -1.64 12.44
CA HIS A 187 -8.55 -1.50 12.64
C HIS A 187 -9.23 -1.20 11.32
N GLU A 188 -10.35 -1.86 11.06
CA GLU A 188 -11.18 -1.55 9.92
C GLU A 188 -11.47 -0.04 9.90
N MET A 189 -11.24 0.58 8.75
CA MET A 189 -11.38 2.02 8.61
C MET A 189 -12.85 2.38 8.45
N ASP A 190 -13.32 3.31 9.28
CA ASP A 190 -14.60 3.96 9.03
C ASP A 190 -14.41 5.00 7.93
N LEU A 191 -14.83 4.64 6.72
CA LEU A 191 -14.66 5.46 5.53
C LEU A 191 -15.61 6.68 5.54
N ASP A 192 -16.74 6.59 6.23
CA ASP A 192 -17.74 7.63 6.29
C ASP A 192 -17.35 8.74 7.26
N SER A 193 -16.79 8.39 8.43
CA SER A 193 -16.33 9.36 9.42
C SER A 193 -14.89 9.84 9.20
N GLY A 194 -14.12 9.13 8.36
CA GLY A 194 -12.70 9.40 8.17
C GLY A 194 -11.83 9.06 9.38
N TYR A 195 -12.37 8.25 10.30
CA TYR A 195 -11.65 7.87 11.49
C TYR A 195 -10.76 6.65 11.25
N PHE A 196 -9.49 6.78 11.65
CA PHE A 196 -8.51 5.71 11.54
C PHE A 196 -7.75 5.54 12.86
N ARG A 197 -7.96 4.43 13.53
CA ARG A 197 -7.24 4.06 14.77
C ARG A 197 -5.78 3.76 14.46
N ARG A 198 -4.92 3.91 15.48
CA ARG A 198 -3.49 3.55 15.35
C ARG A 198 -3.34 2.07 15.07
N VAL A 199 -2.47 1.76 14.11
CA VAL A 199 -2.08 0.37 13.81
C VAL A 199 -1.27 -0.19 14.97
N ILE A 200 -1.67 -1.35 15.47
CA ILE A 200 -0.93 -2.07 16.49
C ILE A 200 0.24 -2.79 15.81
N GLY A 201 1.45 -2.58 16.30
CA GLY A 201 2.68 -3.09 15.66
C GLY A 201 3.19 -2.25 14.48
N GLY A 202 2.68 -1.01 14.32
CA GLY A 202 3.13 -0.13 13.25
C GLY A 202 2.78 1.36 13.45
N ASP A 203 3.23 2.21 12.53
CA ASP A 203 3.08 3.67 12.59
C ASP A 203 1.85 4.19 11.81
N GLY A 204 0.98 3.31 11.32
CA GLY A 204 -0.27 3.69 10.65
C GLY A 204 -1.23 4.36 11.64
N GLY A 205 -2.04 5.33 11.18
CA GLY A 205 -3.01 6.02 12.02
C GLY A 205 -2.44 6.98 13.06
N ASN A 206 -1.12 7.09 13.16
CA ASN A 206 -0.45 8.02 14.07
C ASN A 206 -0.18 9.35 13.31
N CYS A 207 -1.17 10.23 13.30
CA CYS A 207 -1.11 11.50 12.57
C CYS A 207 0.06 12.40 12.98
N PRO A 208 0.40 12.56 14.26
CA PRO A 208 1.52 13.39 14.70
C PRO A 208 2.89 13.03 14.11
N ILE A 209 3.09 11.76 13.72
CA ILE A 209 4.34 11.29 13.10
C ILE A 209 4.16 10.83 11.66
N CYS A 210 3.03 11.15 11.03
CA CYS A 210 2.73 10.71 9.67
C CYS A 210 3.67 11.35 8.64
N ASN A 211 4.53 10.54 8.04
CA ASN A 211 5.58 10.94 7.11
C ASN A 211 5.24 10.69 5.62
N ARG A 212 3.95 10.48 5.27
CA ARG A 212 3.55 9.90 3.98
C ARG A 212 2.90 10.91 3.06
N LEU A 213 3.23 10.83 1.76
CA LEU A 213 2.41 11.26 0.64
C LEU A 213 1.96 10.02 -0.15
N ARG A 214 0.94 10.18 -0.99
CA ARG A 214 0.41 9.10 -1.83
C ARG A 214 0.27 9.57 -3.28
N LEU A 215 0.69 8.71 -4.21
CA LEU A 215 0.43 8.87 -5.64
C LEU A 215 -0.61 7.83 -6.03
N THR A 216 -1.73 8.27 -6.58
CA THR A 216 -2.78 7.40 -7.12
C THR A 216 -2.37 6.84 -8.47
N SER A 217 -3.00 5.76 -8.93
CA SER A 217 -2.69 5.16 -10.23
C SER A 217 -3.00 6.09 -11.41
N ASN A 218 -3.91 7.05 -11.24
CA ASN A 218 -4.24 8.07 -12.24
C ASN A 218 -3.50 9.41 -12.05
N GLY A 219 -2.47 9.43 -11.19
CA GLY A 219 -1.54 10.56 -11.13
C GLY A 219 -1.93 11.70 -10.18
N LEU A 220 -2.77 11.47 -9.19
CA LEU A 220 -3.02 12.46 -8.15
C LEU A 220 -2.05 12.28 -6.98
N VAL A 221 -1.32 13.31 -6.60
CA VAL A 221 -0.57 13.36 -5.35
C VAL A 221 -1.50 13.78 -4.24
N LYS A 222 -1.78 12.86 -3.30
CA LYS A 222 -2.66 13.09 -2.16
C LYS A 222 -1.85 13.33 -0.88
N PRO A 223 -2.18 14.37 -0.10
CA PRO A 223 -1.50 14.68 1.16
C PRO A 223 -1.84 13.69 2.28
N CYS A 224 -3.05 13.11 2.25
CA CYS A 224 -3.56 12.18 3.25
C CYS A 224 -4.49 11.15 2.60
N LEU A 225 -4.64 9.97 3.22
CA LEU A 225 -5.63 8.97 2.85
C LEU A 225 -7.05 9.54 2.98
N PHE A 226 -7.31 10.19 4.10
CA PHE A 226 -8.57 10.86 4.42
C PHE A 226 -8.48 12.34 4.04
N SER A 227 -8.47 12.61 2.73
CA SER A 227 -8.52 13.96 2.17
C SER A 227 -9.15 13.89 0.78
N ASN A 228 -10.06 14.82 0.51
CA ASN A 228 -10.62 14.97 -0.83
C ASN A 228 -9.62 15.63 -1.79
N SER A 229 -8.61 16.34 -1.26
CA SER A 229 -7.61 17.00 -2.09
C SER A 229 -6.71 16.01 -2.80
N GLY A 230 -6.42 16.29 -4.07
CA GLY A 230 -5.46 15.58 -4.91
C GLY A 230 -4.94 16.53 -5.98
N TYR A 231 -3.65 16.42 -6.31
CA TYR A 231 -2.95 17.32 -7.24
C TYR A 231 -2.41 16.52 -8.40
N SER A 232 -2.94 16.75 -9.60
CA SER A 232 -2.60 16.02 -10.82
C SER A 232 -1.17 16.30 -11.25
N VAL A 233 -0.37 15.24 -11.41
CA VAL A 233 1.00 15.37 -11.93
C VAL A 233 1.01 15.69 -13.42
N ARG A 234 -0.04 15.30 -14.17
CA ARG A 234 -0.16 15.60 -15.61
C ARG A 234 -0.55 17.05 -15.87
N GLU A 235 -1.41 17.64 -15.01
CA GLU A 235 -1.87 19.02 -15.17
C GLU A 235 -0.88 20.04 -14.61
N LEU A 236 -0.29 19.75 -13.44
CA LEU A 236 0.54 20.70 -12.69
C LEU A 236 2.04 20.47 -12.91
N GLY A 237 2.41 19.34 -13.47
CA GLY A 237 3.76 18.80 -13.40
C GLY A 237 4.07 18.17 -12.01
N PRO A 238 4.98 17.19 -11.95
CA PRO A 238 5.29 16.46 -10.69
C PRO A 238 5.71 17.37 -9.54
N ARG A 239 6.54 18.40 -9.80
CA ARG A 239 7.05 19.32 -8.77
C ARG A 239 5.93 20.09 -8.09
N ASN A 240 5.08 20.77 -8.87
CA ASN A 240 3.99 21.56 -8.30
C ASN A 240 2.94 20.68 -7.60
N ALA A 241 2.67 19.49 -8.14
CA ALA A 241 1.74 18.53 -7.52
C ALA A 241 2.24 18.07 -6.14
N ILE A 242 3.52 17.70 -6.03
CA ILE A 242 4.15 17.30 -4.77
C ILE A 242 4.18 18.46 -3.79
N GLU A 243 4.61 19.64 -4.22
CA GLU A 243 4.69 20.83 -3.38
C GLU A 243 3.32 21.20 -2.80
N ARG A 244 2.27 21.24 -3.62
CA ARG A 244 0.90 21.50 -3.16
C ARG A 244 0.40 20.44 -2.18
N ALA A 245 0.66 19.16 -2.46
CA ALA A 245 0.29 18.08 -1.54
C ALA A 245 1.04 18.19 -0.20
N PHE A 246 2.28 18.60 -0.24
CA PHE A 246 3.10 18.82 0.95
C PHE A 246 2.59 19.99 1.79
N GLN A 247 2.37 21.16 1.16
CA GLN A 247 1.89 22.38 1.83
C GLN A 247 0.48 22.20 2.42
N ASN A 248 -0.38 21.41 1.74
CA ASN A 248 -1.75 21.16 2.17
C ASN A 248 -1.93 19.86 2.96
N LYS A 249 -0.83 19.26 3.44
CA LYS A 249 -0.91 18.08 4.29
C LYS A 249 -1.60 18.44 5.61
N PRO A 250 -2.75 17.81 5.94
CA PRO A 250 -3.49 18.14 7.15
C PRO A 250 -2.77 17.61 8.40
N GLU A 251 -3.05 18.17 9.54
CA GLU A 251 -2.58 17.66 10.83
C GLU A 251 -3.10 16.24 11.06
N CYS A 252 -4.41 16.06 10.91
CA CYS A 252 -5.08 14.77 10.93
C CYS A 252 -5.95 14.60 9.69
N GLY A 253 -6.35 13.37 9.40
CA GLY A 253 -7.30 13.07 8.34
C GLY A 253 -8.67 13.68 8.61
N SER A 254 -9.36 14.05 7.55
CA SER A 254 -10.75 14.45 7.53
C SER A 254 -11.60 13.41 6.79
N VAL A 255 -12.90 13.63 6.73
CA VAL A 255 -13.79 12.78 5.94
C VAL A 255 -13.38 12.79 4.47
N ASN A 256 -13.28 11.62 3.86
CA ASN A 256 -13.09 11.45 2.42
C ASN A 256 -14.41 11.00 1.80
N THR A 257 -15.04 11.90 1.05
CA THR A 257 -16.31 11.65 0.38
C THR A 257 -16.19 11.13 -1.04
N THR A 258 -14.96 10.93 -1.55
CA THR A 258 -14.75 10.44 -2.92
C THR A 258 -14.98 8.94 -3.08
N GLY A 259 -14.93 8.17 -1.98
CA GLY A 259 -15.12 6.71 -1.99
C GLY A 259 -14.04 5.92 -2.74
N GLU A 260 -12.97 6.57 -3.24
CA GLU A 260 -11.95 5.96 -4.12
C GLU A 260 -10.76 5.37 -3.35
N PHE A 261 -11.00 4.72 -2.22
CA PHE A 261 -9.92 4.15 -1.40
C PHE A 261 -9.14 3.03 -2.10
N TYR A 262 -9.79 2.27 -2.98
CA TYR A 262 -9.17 1.21 -3.79
C TYR A 262 -8.03 1.71 -4.69
N ASN A 263 -8.02 2.99 -5.03
CA ASN A 263 -6.98 3.64 -5.84
C ASN A 263 -5.86 4.29 -5.02
N LEU A 264 -5.96 4.25 -3.68
CA LEU A 264 -5.01 4.94 -2.79
C LEU A 264 -3.98 3.99 -2.18
N GLY A 265 -4.19 2.70 -2.32
CA GLY A 265 -3.38 1.68 -1.70
C GLY A 265 -3.42 1.76 -0.16
N GLY A 266 -4.17 0.90 0.45
CA GLY A 266 -4.36 0.78 1.89
C GLY A 266 -3.07 0.55 2.68
#